data_aab87a6f284c4c39064704bbe546e825
#
_entry.id   aab87a6f284c4c39064704bbe546e825
#
_cell.length_a   1.000
_cell.length_b   1.000
_cell.length_c   1.000
_cell.angle_alpha   90.00
_cell.angle_beta   90.00
_cell.angle_gamma   90.00
#
_symmetry.space_group_name_H-M   'P 1'
#
loop_
_entity.id
_entity.type
_entity.pdbx_description
1 polymer ?
#
loop_
_entity_poly.entity_id
_entity_poly.type
_entity_poly.pdbx_seq_one_letter_code
_entity_poly.pdbx_strand_id
1 'polypeptide(L)'
;ELWINLTCYAVPSPWFLRYVNSVWMQNSADIGFTDKSVSGEKLNGKDFDRMLTYRDALYYDFHRVRQYQFPNSNMYNHEPIYGHTAKVKMTDDEYRKYMYMISSRGTAFWELYYSFDLFNDNMWRINADVLRFVRENFETLRNSKLIGESADSGKIYGYSAWNGKEGVISLRNPSDKPQKFSVKLEKEIGVN
;
A
#
# COMPACT_ATOMS: atom_id res chain seq x y z
N GLU A 1 -13.01 16.41 17.08
CA GLU A 1 -12.79 14.95 17.07
C GLU A 1 -11.30 14.64 16.99
N LEU A 2 -10.87 13.59 17.71
CA LEU A 2 -9.50 13.10 17.63
C LEU A 2 -9.49 11.87 16.72
N TRP A 3 -8.49 11.79 15.83
CA TRP A 3 -8.18 10.58 15.09
C TRP A 3 -7.12 9.79 15.85
N ILE A 4 -7.45 8.58 16.27
CA ILE A 4 -6.57 7.73 17.08
C ILE A 4 -6.01 6.62 16.21
N ASN A 5 -4.69 6.62 16.04
CA ASN A 5 -3.95 5.54 15.41
C ASN A 5 -3.28 4.67 16.44
N LEU A 6 -3.30 3.38 16.22
CA LEU A 6 -2.62 2.39 17.06
C LEU A 6 -1.52 1.68 16.27
N THR A 7 -0.31 1.70 16.78
CA THR A 7 0.78 0.87 16.26
C THR A 7 0.72 -0.51 16.91
N CYS A 8 0.55 -1.55 16.10
CA CYS A 8 0.48 -2.93 16.56
C CYS A 8 1.71 -3.72 16.11
N TYR A 9 2.38 -4.39 17.05
CA TYR A 9 3.47 -5.34 16.78
C TYR A 9 2.99 -6.78 16.58
N ALA A 10 1.69 -7.00 16.71
CA ALA A 10 1.00 -8.25 16.47
C ALA A 10 -0.22 -8.00 15.61
N VAL A 11 -0.86 -9.07 15.14
CA VAL A 11 -2.10 -8.98 14.37
C VAL A 11 -3.17 -8.26 15.18
N PRO A 12 -3.73 -7.14 14.69
CA PRO A 12 -4.73 -6.38 15.43
C PRO A 12 -6.06 -7.11 15.50
N SER A 13 -6.66 -7.11 16.67
CA SER A 13 -8.02 -7.59 16.85
C SER A 13 -9.03 -6.56 16.29
N PRO A 14 -10.12 -7.00 15.61
CA PRO A 14 -11.20 -6.11 15.20
C PRO A 14 -11.83 -5.31 16.35
N TRP A 15 -11.72 -5.78 17.59
CA TRP A 15 -12.18 -5.06 18.78
C TRP A 15 -11.49 -3.71 18.99
N PHE A 16 -10.30 -3.52 18.45
CA PHE A 16 -9.59 -2.23 18.52
C PHE A 16 -10.36 -1.11 17.85
N LEU A 17 -11.17 -1.40 16.82
CA LEU A 17 -12.00 -0.41 16.13
C LEU A 17 -13.05 0.27 17.02
N ARG A 18 -13.28 -0.24 18.22
CA ARG A 18 -14.11 0.43 19.22
C ARG A 18 -13.41 1.60 19.90
N TYR A 19 -12.09 1.66 19.82
CA TYR A 19 -11.24 2.61 20.56
C TYR A 19 -10.32 3.41 19.67
N VAL A 20 -10.03 2.93 18.46
CA VAL A 20 -9.12 3.57 17.53
C VAL A 20 -9.74 3.64 16.13
N ASN A 21 -9.30 4.64 15.37
CA ASN A 21 -9.78 4.87 14.00
C ASN A 21 -9.00 4.06 12.98
N SER A 22 -7.70 3.87 13.23
CA SER A 22 -6.83 3.11 12.35
C SER A 22 -5.72 2.38 13.08
N VAL A 23 -5.16 1.39 12.41
CA VAL A 23 -4.12 0.52 12.95
C VAL A 23 -2.98 0.40 11.96
N TRP A 24 -1.75 0.49 12.47
CA TRP A 24 -0.52 0.18 11.76
C TRP A 24 0.03 -1.17 12.23
N MET A 25 0.23 -2.10 11.27
CA MET A 25 0.92 -3.36 11.54
C MET A 25 2.41 -3.20 11.35
N GLN A 26 3.10 -2.93 12.43
CA GLN A 26 4.57 -2.80 12.41
C GLN A 26 5.22 -4.13 12.74
N ASN A 27 5.56 -4.89 11.70
CA ASN A 27 6.29 -6.16 11.86
C ASN A 27 7.79 -6.03 11.56
N SER A 28 8.24 -4.85 11.14
CA SER A 28 9.62 -4.54 10.81
C SER A 28 9.91 -3.05 10.99
N ALA A 29 11.15 -2.63 10.74
CA ALA A 29 11.50 -1.21 10.69
C ALA A 29 10.63 -0.42 9.69
N ASP A 30 10.48 0.88 9.91
CA ASP A 30 9.60 1.78 9.17
C ASP A 30 9.85 1.77 7.65
N ILE A 31 11.11 1.70 7.25
CA ILE A 31 11.53 1.66 5.84
C ILE A 31 11.64 0.24 5.29
N GLY A 32 10.99 -0.72 5.95
CA GLY A 32 10.99 -2.10 5.55
C GLY A 32 12.17 -2.89 6.12
N PHE A 33 12.47 -3.99 5.48
CA PHE A 33 13.41 -5.02 5.94
C PHE A 33 14.69 -5.08 5.09
N THR A 34 15.07 -3.99 4.45
CA THR A 34 16.28 -3.98 3.64
C THR A 34 17.51 -3.77 4.52
N ASP A 35 18.54 -4.58 4.33
CA ASP A 35 19.82 -4.43 5.04
C ASP A 35 20.46 -3.05 4.79
N LYS A 36 20.18 -2.46 3.63
CA LYS A 36 20.61 -1.12 3.26
C LYS A 36 20.12 -0.03 4.19
N SER A 37 18.92 -0.17 4.74
CA SER A 37 18.40 0.80 5.71
C SER A 37 19.24 0.82 7.00
N VAL A 38 19.82 -0.30 7.36
CA VAL A 38 20.71 -0.45 8.51
C VAL A 38 22.12 0.05 8.18
N SER A 39 22.65 -0.27 7.00
CA SER A 39 23.99 0.14 6.54
C SER A 39 24.08 1.62 6.15
N GLY A 40 22.96 2.31 6.03
CA GLY A 40 22.89 3.69 5.58
C GLY A 40 23.14 3.89 4.09
N GLU A 41 23.07 2.83 3.29
CA GLU A 41 23.11 2.92 1.84
C GLU A 41 21.86 3.57 1.26
N LYS A 42 21.98 4.15 0.06
CA LYS A 42 20.83 4.75 -0.65
C LYS A 42 19.89 3.67 -1.15
N LEU A 43 18.62 3.81 -0.80
CA LEU A 43 17.55 3.01 -1.36
C LEU A 43 17.24 3.45 -2.80
N ASN A 44 16.84 2.51 -3.63
CA ASN A 44 16.45 2.73 -5.02
C ASN A 44 15.08 2.08 -5.31
N GLY A 45 14.59 2.21 -6.54
CA GLY A 45 13.29 1.66 -6.92
C GLY A 45 13.11 0.17 -6.63
N LYS A 46 14.18 -0.64 -6.76
CA LYS A 46 14.12 -2.08 -6.44
C LYS A 46 13.98 -2.34 -4.93
N ASP A 47 14.56 -1.51 -4.10
CA ASP A 47 14.42 -1.63 -2.65
C ASP A 47 12.98 -1.29 -2.23
N PHE A 48 12.38 -0.25 -2.82
CA PHE A 48 10.97 0.08 -2.62
C PHE A 48 10.05 -1.02 -3.13
N ASP A 49 10.39 -1.65 -4.23
CA ASP A 49 9.68 -2.80 -4.78
C ASP A 49 9.65 -3.99 -3.81
N ARG A 50 10.76 -4.24 -3.11
CA ARG A 50 10.84 -5.24 -2.04
C ARG A 50 9.99 -4.86 -0.83
N MET A 51 10.06 -3.59 -0.41
CA MET A 51 9.25 -3.09 0.71
C MET A 51 7.76 -3.23 0.40
N LEU A 52 7.34 -2.85 -0.81
CA LEU A 52 5.98 -3.01 -1.29
C LEU A 52 5.55 -4.48 -1.28
N THR A 53 6.37 -5.38 -1.83
CA THR A 53 6.13 -6.83 -1.83
C THR A 53 5.97 -7.37 -0.41
N TYR A 54 6.85 -7.01 0.49
CA TYR A 54 6.80 -7.44 1.88
C TYR A 54 5.52 -6.97 2.57
N ARG A 55 5.17 -5.71 2.41
CA ARG A 55 3.99 -5.13 3.06
C ARG A 55 2.69 -5.73 2.51
N ASP A 56 2.60 -5.89 1.20
CA ASP A 56 1.43 -6.49 0.56
C ASP A 56 1.30 -7.99 0.88
N ALA A 57 2.41 -8.72 1.07
CA ALA A 57 2.40 -10.10 1.55
C ALA A 57 1.85 -10.20 2.98
N LEU A 58 2.16 -9.24 3.87
CA LEU A 58 1.56 -9.18 5.20
C LEU A 58 0.05 -8.95 5.15
N TYR A 59 -0.43 -8.06 4.27
CA TYR A 59 -1.86 -7.87 4.07
C TYR A 59 -2.52 -9.13 3.50
N TYR A 60 -1.84 -9.86 2.61
CA TYR A 60 -2.34 -11.13 2.12
C TYR A 60 -2.47 -12.17 3.23
N ASP A 61 -1.43 -12.37 4.04
CA ASP A 61 -1.48 -13.27 5.19
C ASP A 61 -2.63 -12.91 6.14
N PHE A 62 -2.76 -11.63 6.44
CA PHE A 62 -3.78 -11.12 7.34
C PHE A 62 -5.20 -11.39 6.83
N HIS A 63 -5.50 -11.02 5.58
CA HIS A 63 -6.86 -11.09 5.05
C HIS A 63 -7.23 -12.43 4.42
N ARG A 64 -6.28 -13.11 3.77
CA ARG A 64 -6.56 -14.30 2.97
C ARG A 64 -6.19 -15.59 3.69
N VAL A 65 -5.08 -15.63 4.40
CA VAL A 65 -4.64 -16.82 5.13
C VAL A 65 -5.31 -16.91 6.49
N ARG A 66 -5.20 -15.85 7.27
CA ARG A 66 -5.79 -15.80 8.63
C ARG A 66 -7.25 -15.40 8.64
N GLN A 67 -7.78 -14.91 7.52
CA GLN A 67 -9.18 -14.54 7.34
C GLN A 67 -9.70 -13.50 8.36
N TYR A 68 -8.86 -12.60 8.79
CA TYR A 68 -9.28 -11.50 9.66
C TYR A 68 -10.17 -10.52 8.89
N GLN A 69 -11.34 -10.26 9.44
CA GLN A 69 -12.29 -9.30 8.90
C GLN A 69 -12.00 -7.89 9.42
N PHE A 70 -10.84 -7.36 9.06
CA PHE A 70 -10.45 -6.01 9.40
C PHE A 70 -10.42 -5.16 8.13
N PRO A 71 -11.22 -4.07 8.04
CA PRO A 71 -11.27 -3.28 6.81
C PRO A 71 -9.92 -2.63 6.47
N ASN A 72 -9.51 -2.69 5.22
CA ASN A 72 -8.30 -1.99 4.75
C ASN A 72 -8.38 -0.49 5.01
N SER A 73 -9.58 0.10 4.94
CA SER A 73 -9.80 1.52 5.26
C SER A 73 -9.46 1.89 6.72
N ASN A 74 -9.40 0.93 7.62
CA ASN A 74 -8.97 1.13 9.00
C ASN A 74 -7.51 0.71 9.25
N MET A 75 -6.80 0.28 8.22
CA MET A 75 -5.34 0.22 8.23
C MET A 75 -4.79 1.57 7.80
N TYR A 76 -3.59 1.95 8.25
CA TYR A 76 -2.95 3.13 7.71
C TYR A 76 -1.60 2.82 7.08
N ASN A 77 -1.24 3.61 6.09
CA ASN A 77 0.05 3.55 5.45
C ASN A 77 1.05 4.41 6.22
N HIS A 78 2.12 3.81 6.70
CA HIS A 78 3.32 4.49 7.15
C HIS A 78 4.29 4.63 5.96
N GLU A 79 3.74 5.10 4.86
CA GLU A 79 4.38 5.15 3.54
C GLU A 79 3.78 6.31 2.72
N PRO A 80 4.55 6.92 1.84
CA PRO A 80 5.95 6.65 1.55
C PRO A 80 6.90 7.30 2.54
N ILE A 81 8.01 6.62 2.82
CA ILE A 81 9.13 7.18 3.57
C ILE A 81 10.18 7.64 2.57
N TYR A 82 10.15 8.92 2.23
CA TYR A 82 11.05 9.54 1.25
C TYR A 82 11.85 10.66 1.93
N GLY A 83 12.77 10.25 2.78
CA GLY A 83 13.52 11.14 3.63
C GLY A 83 15.03 10.89 3.64
N HIS A 84 15.78 11.81 4.23
CA HIS A 84 17.22 11.72 4.36
C HIS A 84 17.69 10.46 5.09
N THR A 85 16.90 9.98 6.06
CA THR A 85 17.21 8.75 6.79
C THR A 85 17.23 7.53 5.87
N ALA A 86 16.31 7.48 4.92
CA ALA A 86 16.24 6.41 3.95
C ALA A 86 17.21 6.60 2.76
N LYS A 87 17.73 7.82 2.58
CA LYS A 87 18.64 8.18 1.47
C LYS A 87 18.11 7.72 0.10
N VAL A 88 16.84 7.94 -0.14
CA VAL A 88 16.12 7.41 -1.29
C VAL A 88 16.58 8.03 -2.60
N LYS A 89 16.59 7.23 -3.65
CA LYS A 89 16.74 7.67 -5.02
C LYS A 89 15.85 6.83 -5.94
N MET A 90 14.75 7.42 -6.36
CA MET A 90 13.82 6.88 -7.36
C MET A 90 13.77 7.78 -8.59
N THR A 91 13.49 7.19 -9.74
CA THR A 91 13.01 7.94 -10.90
C THR A 91 11.55 8.37 -10.67
N ASP A 92 11.11 9.38 -11.44
CA ASP A 92 9.71 9.85 -11.37
C ASP A 92 8.72 8.72 -11.69
N ASP A 93 9.06 7.81 -12.62
CA ASP A 93 8.21 6.69 -13.00
C ASP A 93 8.12 5.63 -11.90
N GLU A 94 9.22 5.29 -11.25
CA GLU A 94 9.25 4.39 -10.09
C GLU A 94 8.43 4.96 -8.94
N TYR A 95 8.60 6.25 -8.65
CA TYR A 95 7.83 6.93 -7.60
C TYR A 95 6.33 6.94 -7.92
N ARG A 96 5.94 7.22 -9.16
CA ARG A 96 4.56 7.18 -9.62
C ARG A 96 3.93 5.79 -9.42
N LYS A 97 4.60 4.75 -9.89
CA LYS A 97 4.13 3.36 -9.76
C LYS A 97 3.96 2.96 -8.30
N TYR A 98 4.93 3.31 -7.48
CA TYR A 98 4.88 3.07 -6.04
C TYR A 98 3.68 3.75 -5.40
N MET A 99 3.49 5.04 -5.62
CA MET A 99 2.40 5.82 -5.04
C MET A 99 1.01 5.30 -5.46
N TYR A 100 0.81 4.97 -6.74
CA TYR A 100 -0.46 4.39 -7.19
C TYR A 100 -0.70 3.00 -6.60
N MET A 101 0.33 2.19 -6.41
CA MET A 101 0.15 0.87 -5.81
C MET A 101 -0.26 0.97 -4.34
N ILE A 102 0.39 1.80 -3.55
CA ILE A 102 -0.02 1.97 -2.15
C ILE A 102 -1.41 2.62 -2.02
N SER A 103 -1.79 3.50 -2.95
CA SER A 103 -3.12 4.12 -2.97
C SER A 103 -4.25 3.11 -3.17
N SER A 104 -3.98 2.04 -3.92
CA SER A 104 -4.96 1.00 -4.22
C SER A 104 -5.31 0.11 -3.03
N ARG A 105 -4.54 0.15 -1.95
CA ARG A 105 -4.86 -0.53 -0.69
C ARG A 105 -6.17 -0.03 -0.05
N GLY A 106 -6.57 1.19 -0.36
CA GLY A 106 -7.82 1.78 0.17
C GLY A 106 -7.74 2.21 1.62
N THR A 107 -6.54 2.44 2.15
CA THR A 107 -6.31 2.93 3.51
C THR A 107 -6.72 4.39 3.66
N ALA A 108 -7.41 4.73 4.75
CA ALA A 108 -7.92 6.09 4.97
C ALA A 108 -6.87 7.06 5.50
N PHE A 109 -5.83 6.56 6.13
CA PHE A 109 -4.81 7.39 6.74
C PHE A 109 -3.44 7.09 6.15
N TRP A 110 -2.70 8.17 5.84
CA TRP A 110 -1.36 8.10 5.26
C TRP A 110 -0.43 8.97 6.06
N GLU A 111 0.63 8.40 6.54
CA GLU A 111 1.70 9.08 7.22
C GLU A 111 2.84 9.32 6.23
N LEU A 112 3.00 10.59 5.81
CA LEU A 112 3.91 10.97 4.73
C LEU A 112 5.22 11.49 5.31
N TYR A 113 6.29 10.72 5.13
CA TYR A 113 7.62 11.09 5.59
C TYR A 113 8.46 11.64 4.44
N TYR A 114 8.50 12.97 4.32
CA TYR A 114 9.20 13.63 3.24
C TYR A 114 10.32 14.54 3.73
N SER A 115 11.50 14.43 3.08
CA SER A 115 12.50 15.47 3.09
C SER A 115 12.37 16.29 1.81
N PHE A 116 11.95 17.53 1.93
CA PHE A 116 11.50 18.36 0.81
C PHE A 116 12.58 18.57 -0.28
N ASP A 117 13.84 18.62 0.11
CA ASP A 117 14.99 18.78 -0.78
C ASP A 117 15.31 17.53 -1.62
N LEU A 118 14.71 16.38 -1.32
CA LEU A 118 14.81 15.16 -2.13
C LEU A 118 13.79 15.11 -3.27
N PHE A 119 12.80 16.01 -3.23
CA PHE A 119 11.73 16.06 -4.22
C PHE A 119 12.05 17.05 -5.33
N ASN A 120 11.86 16.62 -6.58
CA ASN A 120 11.77 17.51 -7.71
C ASN A 120 10.31 17.90 -7.98
N ASP A 121 10.10 18.89 -8.87
CA ASP A 121 8.76 19.38 -9.20
C ASP A 121 7.83 18.29 -9.75
N ASN A 122 8.36 17.32 -10.48
CA ASN A 122 7.56 16.22 -11.02
C ASN A 122 7.10 15.27 -9.90
N MET A 123 7.95 14.97 -8.95
CA MET A 123 7.57 14.16 -7.77
C MET A 123 6.49 14.84 -6.94
N TRP A 124 6.56 16.16 -6.77
CA TRP A 124 5.49 16.90 -6.11
C TRP A 124 4.17 16.86 -6.87
N ARG A 125 4.21 16.95 -8.20
CA ARG A 125 3.01 16.78 -9.05
C ARG A 125 2.43 15.38 -8.94
N ILE A 126 3.28 14.35 -9.04
CA ILE A 126 2.86 12.96 -8.87
C ILE A 126 2.17 12.76 -7.51
N ASN A 127 2.79 13.27 -6.45
CA ASN A 127 2.23 13.17 -5.11
C ASN A 127 0.85 13.85 -5.03
N ALA A 128 0.73 15.05 -5.56
CA ALA A 128 -0.53 15.80 -5.59
C ALA A 128 -1.61 15.07 -6.41
N ASP A 129 -1.25 14.50 -7.55
CA ASP A 129 -2.17 13.79 -8.43
C ASP A 129 -2.69 12.50 -7.77
N VAL A 130 -1.80 11.74 -7.13
CA VAL A 130 -2.19 10.52 -6.41
C VAL A 130 -3.07 10.84 -5.20
N LEU A 131 -2.74 11.85 -4.40
CA LEU A 131 -3.56 12.24 -3.27
C LEU A 131 -4.93 12.77 -3.70
N ARG A 132 -5.00 13.48 -4.83
CA ARG A 132 -6.26 13.89 -5.44
C ARG A 132 -7.06 12.68 -5.90
N PHE A 133 -6.43 11.74 -6.62
CA PHE A 133 -7.06 10.49 -7.03
C PHE A 133 -7.66 9.72 -5.84
N VAL A 134 -6.91 9.56 -4.75
CA VAL A 134 -7.39 8.90 -3.54
C VAL A 134 -8.60 9.64 -2.96
N ARG A 135 -8.53 10.96 -2.85
CA ARG A 135 -9.62 11.77 -2.28
C ARG A 135 -10.90 11.68 -3.11
N GLU A 136 -10.78 11.79 -4.42
CA GLU A 136 -11.91 11.75 -5.35
C GLU A 136 -12.55 10.36 -5.45
N ASN A 137 -11.77 9.30 -5.23
CA ASN A 137 -12.21 7.91 -5.38
C ASN A 137 -12.31 7.16 -4.04
N PHE A 138 -12.26 7.84 -2.91
CA PHE A 138 -12.16 7.16 -1.61
C PHE A 138 -13.39 6.28 -1.31
N GLU A 139 -14.59 6.69 -1.69
CA GLU A 139 -15.81 5.87 -1.51
C GLU A 139 -15.74 4.54 -2.26
N THR A 140 -14.99 4.49 -3.35
CA THR A 140 -14.69 3.24 -4.06
C THR A 140 -13.54 2.50 -3.39
N LEU A 141 -12.41 3.19 -3.21
CA LEU A 141 -11.16 2.60 -2.70
C LEU A 141 -11.29 2.01 -1.30
N ARG A 142 -12.12 2.59 -0.42
CA ARG A 142 -12.37 2.06 0.93
C ARG A 142 -12.92 0.63 0.95
N ASN A 143 -13.46 0.15 -0.18
CA ASN A 143 -13.96 -1.21 -0.37
C ASN A 143 -12.88 -2.14 -0.95
N SER A 144 -11.64 -1.73 -0.95
CA SER A 144 -10.53 -2.46 -1.57
C SER A 144 -10.33 -3.84 -0.95
N LYS A 145 -10.11 -4.81 -1.84
CA LYS A 145 -9.82 -6.22 -1.50
C LYS A 145 -8.61 -6.68 -2.29
N LEU A 146 -7.81 -7.53 -1.69
CA LEU A 146 -6.70 -8.19 -2.37
C LEU A 146 -7.23 -9.17 -3.42
N ILE A 147 -6.61 -9.16 -4.59
CA ILE A 147 -6.84 -10.11 -5.68
C ILE A 147 -5.52 -10.73 -6.15
N GLY A 148 -5.60 -11.93 -6.69
CA GLY A 148 -4.43 -12.70 -7.11
C GLY A 148 -3.78 -13.48 -5.96
N GLU A 149 -2.50 -13.75 -6.11
CA GLU A 149 -1.70 -14.52 -5.18
C GLU A 149 -1.00 -13.62 -4.15
N SER A 150 -0.27 -14.22 -3.22
CA SER A 150 0.58 -13.45 -2.30
C SER A 150 1.66 -12.69 -3.06
N ALA A 151 1.96 -11.48 -2.63
CA ALA A 151 2.94 -10.62 -3.28
C ALA A 151 4.35 -11.24 -3.37
N ASP A 152 4.73 -12.04 -2.38
CA ASP A 152 6.02 -12.73 -2.29
C ASP A 152 6.10 -14.02 -3.13
N SER A 153 4.98 -14.46 -3.70
CA SER A 153 4.94 -15.63 -4.60
C SER A 153 5.58 -15.37 -5.97
N GLY A 154 5.86 -14.11 -6.31
CA GLY A 154 6.32 -13.70 -7.64
C GLY A 154 5.20 -13.72 -8.70
N LYS A 155 3.95 -13.98 -8.33
CA LYS A 155 2.78 -13.95 -9.22
C LYS A 155 2.12 -12.59 -9.22
N ILE A 156 1.32 -12.32 -10.28
CA ILE A 156 0.52 -11.10 -10.35
C ILE A 156 -0.48 -11.07 -9.19
N TYR A 157 -0.52 -9.94 -8.54
CA TYR A 157 -1.47 -9.62 -7.48
C TYR A 157 -1.91 -8.17 -7.59
N GLY A 158 -2.84 -7.78 -6.74
CA GLY A 158 -3.23 -6.39 -6.64
C GLY A 158 -4.44 -6.18 -5.76
N TYR A 159 -5.14 -5.12 -6.06
CA TYR A 159 -6.32 -4.70 -5.32
C TYR A 159 -7.46 -4.41 -6.27
N SER A 160 -8.66 -4.76 -5.85
CA SER A 160 -9.89 -4.39 -6.54
C SER A 160 -10.85 -3.71 -5.57
N ALA A 161 -11.53 -2.70 -6.03
CA ALA A 161 -12.52 -1.95 -5.26
C ALA A 161 -13.76 -1.67 -6.11
N TRP A 162 -14.94 -1.75 -5.50
CA TRP A 162 -16.23 -1.52 -6.15
C TRP A 162 -17.20 -0.85 -5.19
N ASN A 163 -17.92 0.18 -5.64
CA ASN A 163 -18.89 0.92 -4.82
C ASN A 163 -20.35 0.74 -5.26
N GLY A 164 -20.61 -0.15 -6.21
CA GLY A 164 -21.94 -0.38 -6.81
C GLY A 164 -22.18 0.34 -8.15
N LYS A 165 -21.29 1.28 -8.52
CA LYS A 165 -21.40 2.04 -9.78
C LYS A 165 -20.10 2.01 -10.58
N GLU A 166 -19.00 2.17 -9.91
CA GLU A 166 -17.66 2.26 -10.49
C GLU A 166 -16.65 1.47 -9.68
N GLY A 167 -15.57 1.08 -10.30
CA GLY A 167 -14.53 0.28 -9.66
C GLY A 167 -13.13 0.64 -10.10
N VAL A 168 -12.18 0.25 -9.27
CA VAL A 168 -10.75 0.36 -9.53
C VAL A 168 -10.12 -1.01 -9.42
N ILE A 169 -9.30 -1.37 -10.40
CA ILE A 169 -8.42 -2.54 -10.35
C ILE A 169 -7.00 -2.05 -10.52
N SER A 170 -6.15 -2.36 -9.57
CA SER A 170 -4.72 -2.11 -9.61
C SER A 170 -3.98 -3.44 -9.58
N LEU A 171 -3.11 -3.67 -10.55
CA LEU A 171 -2.35 -4.91 -10.67
C LEU A 171 -0.85 -4.62 -10.66
N ARG A 172 -0.12 -5.47 -9.98
CA ARG A 172 1.33 -5.46 -9.98
C ARG A 172 1.87 -6.83 -10.40
N ASN A 173 2.84 -6.80 -11.30
CA ASN A 173 3.66 -7.96 -11.62
C ASN A 173 5.01 -7.83 -10.88
N PRO A 174 5.25 -8.58 -9.80
CA PRO A 174 6.50 -8.51 -9.05
C PRO A 174 7.66 -9.24 -9.73
N SER A 175 7.39 -9.91 -10.86
CA SER A 175 8.39 -10.67 -11.63
C SER A 175 9.00 -9.81 -12.74
N ASP A 176 10.25 -10.08 -13.06
CA ASP A 176 10.92 -9.52 -14.25
C ASP A 176 10.41 -10.11 -15.59
N LYS A 177 9.53 -11.12 -15.52
CA LYS A 177 8.97 -11.79 -16.70
C LYS A 177 7.51 -11.39 -16.91
N PRO A 178 7.06 -11.21 -18.17
CA PRO A 178 5.65 -11.01 -18.46
C PRO A 178 4.80 -12.17 -17.92
N GLN A 179 3.67 -11.84 -17.33
CA GLN A 179 2.69 -12.80 -16.84
C GLN A 179 1.30 -12.47 -17.36
N LYS A 180 0.43 -13.47 -17.45
CA LYS A 180 -0.99 -13.28 -17.76
C LYS A 180 -1.79 -13.36 -16.47
N PHE A 181 -2.76 -12.46 -16.34
CA PHE A 181 -3.69 -12.44 -15.24
C PHE A 181 -5.11 -12.29 -15.78
N SER A 182 -6.02 -13.13 -15.30
CA SER A 182 -7.45 -13.07 -15.68
C SER A 182 -8.28 -12.74 -14.45
N VAL A 183 -9.11 -11.72 -14.55
CA VAL A 183 -10.03 -11.29 -13.50
C VAL A 183 -11.45 -11.58 -13.93
N LYS A 184 -12.20 -12.28 -13.08
CA LYS A 184 -13.66 -12.39 -13.22
C LYS A 184 -14.30 -11.25 -12.44
N LEU A 185 -14.80 -10.24 -13.14
CA LEU A 185 -15.33 -9.02 -12.52
C LEU A 185 -16.43 -9.32 -11.51
N GLU A 186 -17.35 -10.21 -11.86
CA GLU A 186 -18.45 -10.64 -10.97
C GLU A 186 -17.95 -11.19 -9.62
N LYS A 187 -16.92 -12.04 -9.68
CA LYS A 187 -16.40 -12.71 -8.50
C LYS A 187 -15.46 -11.84 -7.67
N GLU A 188 -14.55 -11.13 -8.35
CA GLU A 188 -13.44 -10.43 -7.68
C GLU A 188 -13.81 -8.99 -7.27
N ILE A 189 -14.78 -8.39 -7.97
CA ILE A 189 -15.20 -7.01 -7.72
C ILE A 189 -16.64 -6.94 -7.21
N GLY A 190 -17.45 -7.97 -7.45
CA GLY A 190 -18.87 -7.98 -7.07
C GLY A 190 -19.75 -7.18 -8.04
N VAL A 191 -19.34 -7.06 -9.31
CA VAL A 191 -20.18 -6.52 -10.38
C VAL A 191 -21.21 -7.59 -10.75
N ASN A 192 -22.46 -7.35 -10.43
CA ASN A 192 -23.60 -8.16 -10.88
C ASN A 192 -24.11 -7.68 -12.22
#